data_d5ee61acb3a0dfc187a0874327adeaf1
#
_entry.id   d5ee61acb3a0dfc187a0874327adeaf1
#
_cell.length_a   1.000
_cell.length_b   1.000
_cell.length_c   1.000
_cell.angle_alpha   90.00
_cell.angle_beta   90.00
_cell.angle_gamma   90.00
#
_symmetry.space_group_name_H-M   'P 1'
#
loop_
_entity.id
_entity.type
_entity.pdbx_description
1 polymer ?
#
loop_
_entity_poly.entity_id
_entity_poly.type
_entity_poly.pdbx_seq_one_letter_code
_entity_poly.pdbx_strand_id
1 'polypeptide(L)'
;MKKQEYKERYEKAKAERKKRRKKVRIQKITIFGAALLTACLIAVGGNRIGAAMEERRLLEARNESFVGAPPFDVELLDVNEYSRPGIPLEQINGIVIHYTANPGSTAQNNRDYFEGLKDSHETKVSSHFVVGIEGEIVQCIPSSEIAYASNSRNSDTLSIECCHPDETGKFTDATYTSLVRLTGWLCYRFNLTSEDVIRHYDVTGKICPKYYVDHPEAWEQFKTDVGEQIKVVEQEVLAGEEE
;
A
#
# COMPACT_ATOMS: atom_id res chain seq x y z
N MET A 1 15.52 10.56 89.56
CA MET A 1 16.30 10.66 88.28
C MET A 1 16.12 9.46 87.40
N LYS A 2 16.39 8.24 87.77
CA LYS A 2 16.40 7.04 86.85
C LYS A 2 15.09 6.71 86.16
N LYS A 3 13.91 7.00 86.69
CA LYS A 3 12.60 6.64 86.13
C LYS A 3 12.19 7.57 84.97
N GLN A 4 12.62 8.80 84.96
CA GLN A 4 12.31 9.81 83.92
C GLN A 4 13.17 9.60 82.67
N GLU A 5 14.44 9.31 82.94
CA GLU A 5 15.41 8.98 81.86
C GLU A 5 15.03 7.68 81.05
N TYR A 6 14.52 6.67 81.77
CA TYR A 6 14.00 5.45 81.17
C TYR A 6 12.77 5.73 80.32
N LYS A 7 11.82 6.57 80.74
CA LYS A 7 10.63 6.94 80.00
C LYS A 7 10.97 7.69 78.74
N GLU A 8 11.94 8.60 78.77
CA GLU A 8 12.41 9.35 77.59
C GLU A 8 13.07 8.44 76.56
N ARG A 9 13.93 7.51 77.00
CA ARG A 9 14.56 6.51 76.06
C ARG A 9 13.52 5.59 75.44
N TYR A 10 12.50 5.19 76.18
CA TYR A 10 11.43 4.34 75.66
C TYR A 10 10.60 5.05 74.55
N GLU A 11 10.19 6.30 74.81
CA GLU A 11 9.41 7.07 73.83
C GLU A 11 10.26 7.39 72.57
N LYS A 12 11.53 7.69 72.74
CA LYS A 12 12.46 7.87 71.58
C LYS A 12 12.60 6.61 70.76
N ALA A 13 12.79 5.46 71.38
CA ALA A 13 12.86 4.18 70.69
C ALA A 13 11.54 3.81 69.99
N LYS A 14 10.40 4.11 70.59
CA LYS A 14 9.08 3.91 70.00
C LYS A 14 8.85 4.82 68.80
N ALA A 15 9.29 6.06 68.85
CA ALA A 15 9.23 6.98 67.68
C ALA A 15 10.11 6.56 66.56
N GLU A 16 11.33 6.08 66.84
CA GLU A 16 12.24 5.55 65.81
C GLU A 16 11.68 4.28 65.11
N ARG A 17 11.10 3.36 65.89
CA ARG A 17 10.41 2.17 65.36
C ARG A 17 9.24 2.56 64.43
N LYS A 18 8.46 3.58 64.79
CA LYS A 18 7.36 4.10 63.97
C LYS A 18 7.86 4.70 62.66
N LYS A 19 8.94 5.51 62.71
CA LYS A 19 9.60 6.06 61.51
C LYS A 19 10.13 4.96 60.58
N ARG A 20 10.80 3.97 61.14
CA ARG A 20 11.34 2.82 60.39
C ARG A 20 10.23 2.01 59.70
N ARG A 21 9.13 1.71 60.40
CA ARG A 21 7.96 1.02 59.82
C ARG A 21 7.32 1.83 58.68
N LYS A 22 7.20 3.14 58.83
CA LYS A 22 6.67 4.02 57.77
C LYS A 22 7.58 4.02 56.56
N LYS A 23 8.91 4.10 56.74
CA LYS A 23 9.90 4.06 55.66
C LYS A 23 9.84 2.74 54.86
N VAL A 24 9.78 1.60 55.55
CA VAL A 24 9.66 0.28 54.94
C VAL A 24 8.35 0.11 54.17
N ARG A 25 7.23 0.65 54.74
CA ARG A 25 5.92 0.61 54.03
C ARG A 25 5.94 1.43 52.77
N ILE A 26 6.54 2.62 52.76
CA ILE A 26 6.69 3.47 51.57
C ILE A 26 7.56 2.76 50.52
N GLN A 27 8.71 2.20 50.91
CA GLN A 27 9.57 1.45 49.96
C GLN A 27 8.84 0.27 49.33
N LYS A 28 8.06 -0.50 50.11
CA LYS A 28 7.27 -1.60 49.54
C LYS A 28 6.23 -1.12 48.53
N ILE A 29 5.53 -0.03 48.79
CA ILE A 29 4.53 0.56 47.89
C ILE A 29 5.21 1.05 46.62
N THR A 30 6.38 1.69 46.68
CA THR A 30 7.12 2.19 45.55
C THR A 30 7.61 1.04 44.66
N ILE A 31 8.16 -0.03 45.26
CA ILE A 31 8.62 -1.23 44.50
C ILE A 31 7.44 -1.93 43.80
N PHE A 32 6.32 -2.11 44.53
CA PHE A 32 5.12 -2.73 43.92
C PHE A 32 4.52 -1.90 42.79
N GLY A 33 4.46 -0.56 42.99
CA GLY A 33 4.00 0.36 41.95
C GLY A 33 4.88 0.35 40.71
N ALA A 34 6.21 0.33 40.87
CA ALA A 34 7.15 0.22 39.76
C ALA A 34 7.02 -1.11 38.99
N ALA A 35 6.88 -2.23 39.71
CA ALA A 35 6.69 -3.54 39.11
C ALA A 35 5.38 -3.63 38.29
N LEU A 36 4.29 -3.05 38.82
CA LEU A 36 2.99 -2.99 38.12
C LEU A 36 3.06 -2.16 36.83
N LEU A 37 3.71 -0.99 36.90
CA LEU A 37 3.95 -0.12 35.72
C LEU A 37 4.75 -0.83 34.66
N THR A 38 5.82 -1.54 35.04
CA THR A 38 6.64 -2.30 34.09
C THR A 38 5.83 -3.43 33.43
N ALA A 39 5.03 -4.17 34.20
CA ALA A 39 4.17 -5.23 33.67
C ALA A 39 3.11 -4.68 32.69
N CYS A 40 2.50 -3.53 32.98
CA CYS A 40 1.57 -2.87 32.08
C CYS A 40 2.25 -2.42 30.76
N LEU A 41 3.46 -1.85 30.84
CA LEU A 41 4.22 -1.43 29.65
C LEU A 41 4.60 -2.61 28.77
N ILE A 42 4.98 -3.74 29.35
CA ILE A 42 5.29 -4.99 28.62
C ILE A 42 4.02 -5.54 27.96
N ALA A 43 2.88 -5.55 28.66
CA ALA A 43 1.61 -6.04 28.10
C ALA A 43 1.13 -5.18 26.92
N VAL A 44 1.18 -3.84 27.06
CA VAL A 44 0.80 -2.90 26.00
C VAL A 44 1.76 -2.98 24.81
N GLY A 45 3.07 -3.08 25.07
CA GLY A 45 4.09 -3.25 24.05
C GLY A 45 3.94 -4.58 23.31
N GLY A 46 3.71 -5.68 24.03
CA GLY A 46 3.49 -7.01 23.44
C GLY A 46 2.24 -7.06 22.55
N ASN A 47 1.13 -6.45 22.99
CA ASN A 47 -0.09 -6.36 22.18
C ASN A 47 0.10 -5.55 20.89
N ARG A 48 0.88 -4.45 20.93
CA ARG A 48 1.17 -3.64 19.74
C ARG A 48 2.06 -4.38 18.76
N ILE A 49 3.06 -5.10 19.25
CA ILE A 49 3.94 -5.93 18.40
C ILE A 49 3.14 -7.07 17.76
N GLY A 50 2.28 -7.75 18.52
CA GLY A 50 1.41 -8.80 18.01
C GLY A 50 0.45 -8.29 16.93
N ALA A 51 -0.19 -7.14 17.14
CA ALA A 51 -1.06 -6.52 16.15
C ALA A 51 -0.31 -6.13 14.86
N ALA A 52 0.88 -5.55 14.98
CA ALA A 52 1.70 -5.19 13.81
C ALA A 52 2.19 -6.43 13.03
N MET A 53 2.49 -7.54 13.71
CA MET A 53 2.85 -8.80 13.05
C MET A 53 1.67 -9.41 12.32
N GLU A 54 0.47 -9.37 12.90
CA GLU A 54 -0.75 -9.87 12.27
C GLU A 54 -1.14 -9.02 11.06
N GLU A 55 -1.10 -7.69 11.19
CA GLU A 55 -1.32 -6.77 10.07
C GLU A 55 -0.36 -7.05 8.90
N ARG A 56 0.92 -7.23 9.20
CA ARG A 56 1.92 -7.59 8.20
C ARG A 56 1.61 -8.93 7.52
N ARG A 57 1.22 -9.95 8.28
CA ARG A 57 0.85 -11.27 7.76
C ARG A 57 -0.37 -11.19 6.84
N LEU A 58 -1.39 -10.42 7.23
CA LEU A 58 -2.58 -10.17 6.41
C LEU A 58 -2.23 -9.45 5.10
N LEU A 59 -1.33 -8.47 5.16
CA LEU A 59 -0.85 -7.76 3.98
C LEU A 59 -0.04 -8.69 3.04
N GLU A 60 0.82 -9.55 3.59
CA GLU A 60 1.55 -10.56 2.82
C GLU A 60 0.58 -11.53 2.15
N ALA A 61 -0.45 -12.03 2.85
CA ALA A 61 -1.47 -12.90 2.29
C ALA A 61 -2.29 -12.21 1.17
N ARG A 62 -2.65 -10.94 1.33
CA ARG A 62 -3.29 -10.14 0.27
C ARG A 62 -2.42 -10.03 -0.97
N ASN A 63 -1.12 -9.77 -0.79
CA ASN A 63 -0.17 -9.60 -1.89
C ASN A 63 0.02 -10.88 -2.72
N GLU A 64 -0.22 -12.05 -2.14
CA GLU A 64 -0.13 -13.35 -2.83
C GLU A 64 -1.47 -13.77 -3.44
N SER A 65 -2.59 -13.17 -3.04
CA SER A 65 -3.92 -13.56 -3.49
C SER A 65 -4.26 -13.03 -4.88
N PHE A 66 -4.81 -13.90 -5.71
CA PHE A 66 -5.42 -13.57 -7.00
C PHE A 66 -6.96 -13.55 -6.96
N VAL A 67 -7.56 -13.71 -5.78
CA VAL A 67 -9.02 -13.62 -5.62
C VAL A 67 -9.47 -12.22 -6.00
N GLY A 68 -10.53 -12.13 -6.80
CA GLY A 68 -11.04 -10.87 -7.33
C GLY A 68 -10.22 -10.24 -8.47
N ALA A 69 -9.11 -10.87 -8.90
CA ALA A 69 -8.35 -10.40 -10.06
C ALA A 69 -9.20 -10.53 -11.34
N PRO A 70 -9.24 -9.51 -12.21
CA PRO A 70 -9.73 -9.73 -13.57
C PRO A 70 -8.80 -10.71 -14.30
N PRO A 71 -9.27 -11.42 -15.33
CA PRO A 71 -8.37 -12.20 -16.18
C PRO A 71 -7.36 -11.27 -16.87
N PHE A 72 -6.08 -11.67 -16.90
CA PHE A 72 -5.03 -10.99 -17.63
C PHE A 72 -3.98 -11.99 -18.13
N ASP A 73 -3.37 -11.65 -19.24
CA ASP A 73 -2.27 -12.40 -19.83
C ASP A 73 -0.94 -11.90 -19.28
N VAL A 74 -0.04 -12.82 -18.89
CA VAL A 74 1.29 -12.51 -18.36
C VAL A 74 2.30 -12.64 -19.47
N GLU A 75 2.69 -11.51 -20.07
CA GLU A 75 3.67 -11.43 -21.16
C GLU A 75 4.84 -10.52 -20.77
N LEU A 76 5.61 -10.95 -19.79
CA LEU A 76 6.70 -10.17 -19.25
C LEU A 76 7.75 -9.84 -20.32
N LEU A 77 8.19 -8.57 -20.30
CA LEU A 77 9.31 -8.11 -21.12
C LEU A 77 10.61 -8.81 -20.69
N ASP A 78 11.53 -9.00 -21.61
CA ASP A 78 12.90 -9.40 -21.27
C ASP A 78 13.54 -8.32 -20.39
N VAL A 79 14.37 -8.74 -19.42
CA VAL A 79 15.11 -7.79 -18.58
C VAL A 79 16.12 -7.04 -19.45
N ASN A 80 15.99 -5.72 -19.50
CA ASN A 80 16.84 -4.84 -20.28
C ASN A 80 16.84 -3.41 -19.72
N GLU A 81 17.81 -2.61 -20.11
CA GLU A 81 18.00 -1.24 -19.58
C GLU A 81 16.90 -0.25 -20.01
N TYR A 82 16.15 -0.52 -21.10
CA TYR A 82 15.27 0.46 -21.73
C TYR A 82 13.80 0.33 -21.35
N SER A 83 13.34 -0.88 -21.07
CA SER A 83 11.93 -1.11 -20.73
C SER A 83 11.68 -1.92 -19.47
N ARG A 84 12.57 -2.85 -19.08
CA ARG A 84 12.47 -3.62 -17.84
C ARG A 84 13.84 -3.72 -17.17
N PRO A 85 14.20 -2.77 -16.30
CA PRO A 85 15.54 -2.75 -15.70
C PRO A 85 15.79 -3.85 -14.66
N GLY A 86 14.77 -4.58 -14.24
CA GLY A 86 14.88 -5.61 -13.19
C GLY A 86 15.18 -5.02 -11.80
N ILE A 87 14.85 -3.75 -11.57
CA ILE A 87 15.07 -3.06 -10.30
C ILE A 87 13.87 -3.35 -9.39
N PRO A 88 14.07 -3.83 -8.15
CA PRO A 88 12.98 -4.06 -7.21
C PRO A 88 12.18 -2.79 -6.92
N LEU A 89 10.85 -2.95 -6.85
CA LEU A 89 9.91 -1.95 -6.32
C LEU A 89 9.62 -2.33 -4.86
N GLU A 90 10.30 -1.64 -3.93
CA GLU A 90 10.28 -2.02 -2.51
C GLU A 90 8.96 -1.67 -1.81
N GLN A 91 8.28 -0.62 -2.29
CA GLN A 91 7.02 -0.14 -1.73
C GLN A 91 6.09 0.34 -2.83
N ILE A 92 4.80 0.03 -2.73
CA ILE A 92 3.77 0.52 -3.65
C ILE A 92 2.88 1.48 -2.88
N ASN A 93 2.96 2.77 -3.23
CA ASN A 93 2.24 3.87 -2.59
C ASN A 93 1.17 4.47 -3.51
N GLY A 94 0.91 3.86 -4.67
CA GLY A 94 -0.13 4.33 -5.58
C GLY A 94 -0.10 3.65 -6.93
N ILE A 95 -1.09 3.99 -7.74
CA ILE A 95 -1.27 3.52 -9.11
C ILE A 95 -1.39 4.75 -10.01
N VAL A 96 -0.59 4.80 -11.07
CA VAL A 96 -0.63 5.88 -12.05
C VAL A 96 -1.32 5.41 -13.32
N ILE A 97 -2.38 6.11 -13.72
CA ILE A 97 -3.12 5.84 -14.93
C ILE A 97 -2.58 6.70 -16.08
N HIS A 98 -2.36 6.03 -17.21
CA HIS A 98 -1.88 6.60 -18.46
C HIS A 98 -2.83 6.29 -19.60
N TYR A 99 -2.61 6.91 -20.74
CA TYR A 99 -3.16 6.50 -22.02
C TYR A 99 -2.01 6.39 -23.02
N THR A 100 -2.11 5.48 -23.98
CA THR A 100 -1.02 5.17 -24.92
C THR A 100 -0.66 6.33 -25.85
N ALA A 101 -1.54 7.34 -26.00
CA ALA A 101 -1.42 8.43 -26.97
C ALA A 101 -1.20 7.90 -28.42
N ASN A 102 -1.64 6.67 -28.70
CA ASN A 102 -1.53 5.97 -29.98
C ASN A 102 -2.89 5.37 -30.34
N PRO A 103 -3.82 6.18 -30.91
CA PRO A 103 -5.18 5.76 -31.22
C PRO A 103 -5.24 4.49 -32.05
N GLY A 104 -6.10 3.55 -31.67
CA GLY A 104 -6.32 2.30 -32.40
C GLY A 104 -5.26 1.22 -32.14
N SER A 105 -4.23 1.48 -31.32
CA SER A 105 -3.27 0.44 -30.95
C SER A 105 -3.88 -0.57 -29.94
N THR A 106 -3.48 -1.84 -30.05
CA THR A 106 -3.89 -2.91 -29.13
C THR A 106 -2.96 -2.99 -27.91
N ALA A 107 -3.37 -3.73 -26.87
CA ALA A 107 -2.49 -4.01 -25.74
C ALA A 107 -1.20 -4.70 -26.20
N GLN A 108 -1.31 -5.67 -27.13
CA GLN A 108 -0.17 -6.37 -27.71
C GLN A 108 0.78 -5.44 -28.45
N ASN A 109 0.27 -4.50 -29.27
CA ASN A 109 1.12 -3.55 -29.98
C ASN A 109 1.98 -2.71 -29.01
N ASN A 110 1.40 -2.28 -27.90
CA ASN A 110 2.12 -1.50 -26.90
C ASN A 110 3.12 -2.36 -26.11
N ARG A 111 2.76 -3.59 -25.75
CA ARG A 111 3.68 -4.55 -25.14
C ARG A 111 4.88 -4.82 -26.07
N ASP A 112 4.64 -5.06 -27.35
CA ASP A 112 5.69 -5.35 -28.34
C ASP A 112 6.57 -4.13 -28.63
N TYR A 113 5.99 -2.93 -28.59
CA TYR A 113 6.77 -1.69 -28.62
C TYR A 113 7.73 -1.61 -27.43
N PHE A 114 7.28 -1.88 -26.20
CA PHE A 114 8.16 -1.90 -25.03
C PHE A 114 9.25 -2.97 -25.15
N GLU A 115 8.93 -4.15 -25.67
CA GLU A 115 9.92 -5.21 -25.90
C GLU A 115 10.97 -4.79 -26.94
N GLY A 116 10.55 -4.15 -28.03
CA GLY A 116 11.45 -3.70 -29.10
C GLY A 116 12.46 -2.64 -28.66
N LEU A 117 12.22 -1.95 -27.54
CA LEU A 117 13.14 -0.94 -27.02
C LEU A 117 14.48 -1.52 -26.57
N LYS A 118 14.54 -2.80 -26.21
CA LYS A 118 15.80 -3.49 -25.90
C LYS A 118 16.76 -3.53 -27.09
N ASP A 119 16.22 -3.49 -28.33
CA ASP A 119 16.97 -3.56 -29.57
C ASP A 119 17.15 -2.17 -30.21
N SER A 120 16.10 -1.32 -30.18
CA SER A 120 16.14 0.01 -30.81
C SER A 120 16.88 1.06 -29.99
N HIS A 121 16.87 0.94 -28.66
CA HIS A 121 17.49 1.90 -27.72
C HIS A 121 17.00 3.35 -27.84
N GLU A 122 15.82 3.58 -28.44
CA GLU A 122 15.34 4.93 -28.76
C GLU A 122 14.96 5.74 -27.53
N THR A 123 14.38 5.08 -26.52
CA THR A 123 13.88 5.74 -25.31
C THR A 123 13.75 4.73 -24.16
N LYS A 124 13.57 5.24 -22.95
CA LYS A 124 13.24 4.42 -21.77
C LYS A 124 11.77 4.64 -21.43
N VAL A 125 10.94 3.66 -21.72
CA VAL A 125 9.51 3.66 -21.41
C VAL A 125 8.97 2.25 -21.28
N SER A 126 8.02 2.06 -20.35
CA SER A 126 7.27 0.83 -20.14
C SER A 126 6.09 1.04 -19.22
N SER A 127 5.28 0.01 -18.98
CA SER A 127 4.22 -0.01 -17.98
C SER A 127 4.12 -1.39 -17.35
N HIS A 128 3.53 -1.48 -16.15
CA HIS A 128 3.28 -2.78 -15.53
C HIS A 128 2.16 -3.52 -16.26
N PHE A 129 1.10 -2.80 -16.60
CA PHE A 129 -0.05 -3.34 -17.31
C PHE A 129 -0.41 -2.48 -18.51
N VAL A 130 -0.97 -3.11 -19.51
CA VAL A 130 -1.63 -2.45 -20.65
C VAL A 130 -3.06 -3.00 -20.72
N VAL A 131 -4.05 -2.09 -20.77
CA VAL A 131 -5.46 -2.43 -20.99
C VAL A 131 -5.82 -2.07 -22.42
N GLY A 132 -6.25 -3.05 -23.19
CA GLY A 132 -6.57 -2.91 -24.63
C GLY A 132 -7.95 -2.34 -24.90
N ILE A 133 -8.25 -2.10 -26.19
CA ILE A 133 -9.51 -1.49 -26.65
C ILE A 133 -10.71 -2.43 -26.40
N GLU A 134 -10.50 -3.74 -26.51
CA GLU A 134 -11.53 -4.74 -26.25
C GLU A 134 -11.59 -5.17 -24.77
N GLY A 135 -10.80 -4.50 -23.90
CA GLY A 135 -10.75 -4.77 -22.47
C GLY A 135 -9.77 -5.88 -22.07
N GLU A 136 -8.99 -6.41 -23.00
CA GLU A 136 -7.91 -7.35 -22.69
C GLU A 136 -6.83 -6.67 -21.83
N ILE A 137 -6.24 -7.41 -20.90
CA ILE A 137 -5.21 -6.90 -19.99
C ILE A 137 -3.94 -7.73 -20.20
N VAL A 138 -2.83 -7.05 -20.43
CA VAL A 138 -1.50 -7.67 -20.54
C VAL A 138 -0.60 -7.14 -19.44
N GLN A 139 0.00 -8.04 -18.66
CA GLN A 139 1.03 -7.69 -17.69
C GLN A 139 2.41 -7.75 -18.36
N CYS A 140 3.08 -6.61 -18.45
CA CYS A 140 4.39 -6.47 -19.09
C CYS A 140 5.56 -6.53 -18.10
N ILE A 141 5.35 -6.09 -16.84
CA ILE A 141 6.38 -6.04 -15.79
C ILE A 141 5.77 -6.59 -14.49
N PRO A 142 6.51 -7.40 -13.72
CA PRO A 142 6.06 -7.82 -12.39
C PRO A 142 5.77 -6.63 -11.48
N SER A 143 4.72 -6.71 -10.66
CA SER A 143 4.40 -5.64 -9.69
C SER A 143 5.49 -5.43 -8.62
N SER A 144 6.47 -6.31 -8.56
CA SER A 144 7.65 -6.21 -7.68
C SER A 144 8.86 -5.51 -8.31
N GLU A 145 8.73 -5.03 -9.56
CA GLU A 145 9.80 -4.37 -10.29
C GLU A 145 9.38 -2.95 -10.72
N ILE A 146 10.33 -2.07 -10.98
CA ILE A 146 10.10 -0.70 -11.46
C ILE A 146 9.78 -0.71 -12.97
N ALA A 147 8.75 0.06 -13.36
CA ALA A 147 8.49 0.43 -14.75
C ALA A 147 8.92 1.88 -15.03
N TYR A 148 9.21 2.20 -16.29
CA TYR A 148 9.56 3.56 -16.72
C TYR A 148 8.33 4.29 -17.28
N ALA A 149 7.40 4.70 -16.43
CA ALA A 149 6.13 5.32 -16.85
C ALA A 149 5.87 6.69 -16.21
N SER A 150 6.18 6.82 -14.91
CA SER A 150 5.62 7.86 -14.03
C SER A 150 6.67 8.79 -13.47
N ASN A 151 7.81 8.96 -14.15
CA ASN A 151 8.90 9.87 -13.79
C ASN A 151 9.39 9.67 -12.34
N SER A 152 9.24 10.67 -11.46
CA SER A 152 9.66 10.59 -10.06
C SER A 152 8.89 9.55 -9.24
N ARG A 153 7.73 9.10 -9.71
CA ARG A 153 6.90 8.09 -9.06
C ARG A 153 7.17 6.66 -9.56
N ASN A 154 8.15 6.45 -10.47
CA ASN A 154 8.53 5.09 -10.90
C ASN A 154 8.99 4.21 -9.73
N SER A 155 9.57 4.79 -8.69
CA SER A 155 10.14 4.06 -7.56
C SER A 155 9.13 3.61 -6.51
N ASP A 156 7.87 4.04 -6.62
CA ASP A 156 6.86 3.79 -5.59
C ASP A 156 5.42 3.62 -6.12
N THR A 157 5.24 3.46 -7.45
CA THR A 157 3.90 3.25 -8.03
C THR A 157 3.88 2.16 -9.09
N LEU A 158 2.71 1.53 -9.20
CA LEU A 158 2.36 0.77 -10.40
C LEU A 158 1.85 1.70 -11.49
N SER A 159 2.01 1.30 -12.75
CA SER A 159 1.52 2.05 -13.92
C SER A 159 0.62 1.18 -14.77
N ILE A 160 -0.46 1.79 -15.30
CA ILE A 160 -1.40 1.14 -16.21
C ILE A 160 -1.55 2.03 -17.43
N GLU A 161 -1.13 1.55 -18.59
CA GLU A 161 -1.38 2.17 -19.90
C GLU A 161 -2.70 1.70 -20.48
N CYS A 162 -3.52 2.63 -20.97
CA CYS A 162 -4.83 2.32 -21.53
C CYS A 162 -4.87 2.68 -23.01
N CYS A 163 -5.27 1.72 -23.81
CA CYS A 163 -5.55 1.92 -25.22
C CYS A 163 -6.85 2.70 -25.42
N HIS A 164 -6.95 3.43 -26.52
CA HIS A 164 -8.11 4.24 -26.87
C HIS A 164 -8.34 4.26 -28.38
N PRO A 165 -9.61 4.39 -28.84
CA PRO A 165 -9.93 4.24 -30.26
C PRO A 165 -9.56 5.44 -31.12
N ASP A 166 -9.55 6.66 -30.55
CA ASP A 166 -9.43 7.90 -31.31
C ASP A 166 -8.65 9.01 -30.56
N GLU A 167 -8.47 10.15 -31.21
CA GLU A 167 -7.70 11.31 -30.70
C GLU A 167 -8.31 11.99 -29.45
N THR A 168 -9.53 11.68 -29.08
CA THR A 168 -10.13 12.20 -27.83
C THR A 168 -9.46 11.63 -26.60
N GLY A 169 -8.84 10.45 -26.73
CA GLY A 169 -8.25 9.69 -25.62
C GLY A 169 -9.29 9.09 -24.68
N LYS A 170 -10.59 9.09 -25.08
CA LYS A 170 -11.65 8.44 -24.31
C LYS A 170 -11.53 6.94 -24.44
N PHE A 171 -11.58 6.23 -23.33
CA PHE A 171 -11.56 4.77 -23.30
C PHE A 171 -12.91 4.21 -23.79
N THR A 172 -12.86 3.01 -24.41
CA THR A 172 -14.09 2.25 -24.67
C THR A 172 -14.71 1.77 -23.36
N ASP A 173 -15.98 1.38 -23.37
CA ASP A 173 -16.63 0.81 -22.19
C ASP A 173 -15.92 -0.49 -21.73
N ALA A 174 -15.38 -1.28 -22.66
CA ALA A 174 -14.61 -2.48 -22.37
C ALA A 174 -13.28 -2.14 -21.68
N THR A 175 -12.50 -1.20 -22.23
CA THR A 175 -11.27 -0.69 -21.60
C THR A 175 -11.55 -0.13 -20.21
N TYR A 176 -12.60 0.69 -20.06
CA TYR A 176 -12.98 1.31 -18.80
C TYR A 176 -13.34 0.27 -17.75
N THR A 177 -14.18 -0.70 -18.10
CA THR A 177 -14.61 -1.75 -17.19
C THR A 177 -13.42 -2.59 -16.70
N SER A 178 -12.53 -2.97 -17.61
CA SER A 178 -11.32 -3.73 -17.27
C SER A 178 -10.35 -2.91 -16.42
N LEU A 179 -10.20 -1.61 -16.73
CA LEU A 179 -9.37 -0.69 -15.93
C LEU A 179 -9.89 -0.55 -14.51
N VAL A 180 -11.20 -0.35 -14.31
CA VAL A 180 -11.81 -0.26 -12.97
C VAL A 180 -11.56 -1.56 -12.18
N ARG A 181 -11.81 -2.72 -12.79
CA ARG A 181 -11.59 -4.03 -12.15
C ARG A 181 -10.13 -4.27 -11.78
N LEU A 182 -9.21 -4.01 -12.71
CA LEU A 182 -7.77 -4.16 -12.47
C LEU A 182 -7.30 -3.21 -11.35
N THR A 183 -7.68 -1.94 -11.44
CA THR A 183 -7.26 -0.91 -10.46
C THR A 183 -7.82 -1.21 -9.08
N GLY A 184 -9.10 -1.60 -8.97
CA GLY A 184 -9.73 -1.96 -7.70
C GLY A 184 -9.08 -3.19 -7.05
N TRP A 185 -8.77 -4.23 -7.85
CA TRP A 185 -8.04 -5.40 -7.36
C TRP A 185 -6.62 -5.06 -6.90
N LEU A 186 -5.87 -4.26 -7.65
CA LEU A 186 -4.53 -3.82 -7.26
C LEU A 186 -4.56 -2.95 -5.99
N CYS A 187 -5.54 -2.05 -5.86
CA CYS A 187 -5.73 -1.28 -4.64
C CYS A 187 -5.98 -2.19 -3.44
N TYR A 188 -6.89 -3.15 -3.54
CA TYR A 188 -7.12 -4.12 -2.48
C TYR A 188 -5.85 -4.90 -2.14
N ARG A 189 -5.18 -5.44 -3.15
CA ARG A 189 -3.96 -6.26 -3.01
C ARG A 189 -2.84 -5.53 -2.28
N PHE A 190 -2.61 -4.26 -2.60
CA PHE A 190 -1.51 -3.45 -2.06
C PHE A 190 -1.95 -2.51 -0.93
N ASN A 191 -3.15 -2.71 -0.38
CA ASN A 191 -3.70 -1.91 0.72
C ASN A 191 -3.75 -0.40 0.40
N LEU A 192 -4.16 -0.08 -0.83
CA LEU A 192 -4.37 1.28 -1.32
C LEU A 192 -5.87 1.62 -1.31
N THR A 193 -6.16 2.90 -1.41
CA THR A 193 -7.50 3.45 -1.59
C THR A 193 -7.64 4.04 -3.00
N SER A 194 -8.86 4.43 -3.39
CA SER A 194 -9.05 5.17 -4.65
C SER A 194 -8.37 6.54 -4.68
N GLU A 195 -7.99 7.11 -3.52
CA GLU A 195 -7.24 8.36 -3.44
C GLU A 195 -5.75 8.18 -3.79
N ASP A 196 -5.23 6.96 -3.71
CA ASP A 196 -3.87 6.60 -4.11
C ASP A 196 -3.76 6.33 -5.62
N VAL A 197 -4.89 6.42 -6.35
CA VAL A 197 -4.96 6.32 -7.81
C VAL A 197 -4.88 7.71 -8.40
N ILE A 198 -3.83 7.97 -9.17
CA ILE A 198 -3.52 9.29 -9.73
C ILE A 198 -3.29 9.22 -11.24
N ARG A 199 -3.37 10.37 -11.90
CA ARG A 199 -3.03 10.50 -13.34
C ARG A 199 -1.54 10.82 -13.49
N HIS A 200 -0.96 10.51 -14.61
CA HIS A 200 0.38 11.03 -14.95
C HIS A 200 0.41 12.57 -14.90
N TYR A 201 -0.71 13.21 -15.24
CA TYR A 201 -0.90 14.66 -15.08
C TYR A 201 -0.60 15.15 -13.67
N ASP A 202 -1.04 14.43 -12.66
CA ASP A 202 -0.87 14.81 -11.25
C ASP A 202 0.60 14.69 -10.80
N VAL A 203 1.42 13.92 -11.54
CA VAL A 203 2.87 13.79 -11.27
C VAL A 203 3.69 14.87 -11.96
N THR A 204 3.38 15.20 -13.21
CA THR A 204 4.28 16.03 -14.06
C THR A 204 3.60 17.20 -14.75
N GLY A 205 2.26 17.29 -14.73
CA GLY A 205 1.49 18.24 -15.55
C GLY A 205 1.33 17.83 -17.02
N LYS A 206 1.87 16.67 -17.46
CA LYS A 206 1.64 16.12 -18.81
C LYS A 206 0.15 15.81 -18.98
N ILE A 207 -0.44 16.16 -20.13
CA ILE A 207 -1.85 15.85 -20.45
C ILE A 207 -1.97 14.33 -20.68
N CYS A 208 -2.08 13.57 -19.58
CA CYS A 208 -2.15 12.11 -19.58
C CYS A 208 -2.84 11.59 -18.30
N PRO A 209 -3.90 10.77 -18.40
CA PRO A 209 -4.61 10.42 -19.65
C PRO A 209 -5.44 11.61 -20.13
N LYS A 210 -5.39 11.87 -21.43
CA LYS A 210 -5.94 13.11 -22.03
C LYS A 210 -7.40 13.34 -21.66
N TYR A 211 -8.29 12.37 -21.90
CA TYR A 211 -9.72 12.51 -21.65
C TYR A 211 -10.03 12.92 -20.19
N TYR A 212 -9.36 12.30 -19.23
CA TYR A 212 -9.56 12.55 -17.80
C TYR A 212 -8.89 13.84 -17.28
N VAL A 213 -7.99 14.43 -18.06
CA VAL A 213 -7.48 15.79 -17.79
C VAL A 213 -8.44 16.82 -18.32
N ASP A 214 -9.01 16.59 -19.51
CA ASP A 214 -9.97 17.49 -20.15
C ASP A 214 -11.36 17.42 -19.47
N HIS A 215 -11.69 16.30 -18.77
CA HIS A 215 -12.97 16.01 -18.11
C HIS A 215 -12.73 15.60 -16.64
N PRO A 216 -12.49 16.55 -15.72
CA PRO A 216 -12.22 16.24 -14.31
C PRO A 216 -13.35 15.46 -13.62
N GLU A 217 -14.60 15.71 -14.02
CA GLU A 217 -15.78 15.00 -13.50
C GLU A 217 -15.74 13.50 -13.83
N ALA A 218 -15.23 13.14 -15.01
CA ALA A 218 -15.05 11.74 -15.41
C ALA A 218 -13.93 11.07 -14.59
N TRP A 219 -12.90 11.83 -14.21
CA TRP A 219 -11.86 11.33 -13.32
C TRP A 219 -12.38 11.04 -11.91
N GLU A 220 -13.19 11.92 -11.33
CA GLU A 220 -13.80 11.71 -10.01
C GLU A 220 -14.77 10.52 -10.04
N GLN A 221 -15.52 10.34 -11.14
CA GLN A 221 -16.36 9.16 -11.33
C GLN A 221 -15.52 7.89 -11.37
N PHE A 222 -14.41 7.88 -12.11
CA PHE A 222 -13.50 6.74 -12.16
C PHE A 222 -12.96 6.36 -10.77
N LYS A 223 -12.54 7.33 -9.95
CA LYS A 223 -12.11 7.07 -8.56
C LYS A 223 -13.23 6.50 -7.70
N THR A 224 -14.46 6.96 -7.90
CA THR A 224 -15.63 6.43 -7.21
C THR A 224 -15.86 4.97 -7.57
N ASP A 225 -15.83 4.64 -8.87
CA ASP A 225 -16.05 3.28 -9.38
C ASP A 225 -14.93 2.33 -8.91
N VAL A 226 -13.68 2.80 -8.85
CA VAL A 226 -12.56 2.06 -8.25
C VAL A 226 -12.81 1.79 -6.76
N GLY A 227 -13.28 2.79 -6.02
CA GLY A 227 -13.62 2.64 -4.60
C GLY A 227 -14.74 1.62 -4.35
N GLU A 228 -15.71 1.52 -5.25
CA GLU A 228 -16.74 0.49 -5.21
C GLU A 228 -16.18 -0.89 -5.56
N GLN A 229 -15.32 -0.97 -6.58
CA GLN A 229 -14.68 -2.22 -6.97
C GLN A 229 -13.77 -2.80 -5.87
N ILE A 230 -13.08 -1.97 -5.10
CA ILE A 230 -12.30 -2.43 -3.93
C ILE A 230 -13.21 -3.19 -2.95
N LYS A 231 -14.41 -2.68 -2.68
CA LYS A 231 -15.38 -3.35 -1.79
C LYS A 231 -15.89 -4.68 -2.37
N VAL A 232 -16.06 -4.75 -3.69
CA VAL A 232 -16.45 -6.00 -4.37
C VAL A 232 -15.36 -7.05 -4.17
N VAL A 233 -14.09 -6.71 -4.42
CA VAL A 233 -12.96 -7.63 -4.22
C VAL A 233 -12.87 -8.08 -2.75
N GLU A 234 -13.05 -7.17 -1.80
CA GLU A 234 -13.05 -7.49 -0.37
C GLU A 234 -14.13 -8.52 -0.03
N GLN A 235 -15.34 -8.35 -0.57
CA GLN A 235 -16.45 -9.30 -0.37
C GLN A 235 -16.17 -10.68 -0.99
N GLU A 236 -15.58 -10.74 -2.18
CA GLU A 236 -15.20 -11.99 -2.84
C GLU A 236 -14.14 -12.75 -2.03
N VAL A 237 -13.16 -12.04 -1.46
CA VAL A 237 -12.13 -12.66 -0.60
C VAL A 237 -12.75 -13.21 0.68
N LEU A 238 -13.61 -12.44 1.35
CA LEU A 238 -14.29 -12.89 2.58
C LEU A 238 -15.20 -14.10 2.32
N ALA A 239 -15.91 -14.14 1.19
CA ALA A 239 -16.74 -15.28 0.82
C ALA A 239 -15.94 -16.56 0.54
N GLY A 240 -14.74 -16.44 -0.02
CA GLY A 240 -13.84 -17.57 -0.28
C GLY A 240 -13.13 -18.12 0.96
N GLU A 241 -13.13 -17.39 2.08
CA GLU A 241 -12.57 -17.87 3.35
C GLU A 241 -13.60 -18.71 4.17
N GLU A 242 -14.88 -18.67 3.80
CA GLU A 242 -15.94 -19.40 4.48
C GLU A 242 -16.21 -20.82 3.89
N GLU A 243 -15.58 -21.18 2.77
CA GLU A 243 -15.66 -22.51 2.12
C GLU A 243 -14.45 -23.39 2.50
#